data_63052d51cc5bc74ef6bbc43a62123a3e
#
_entry.id   63052d51cc5bc74ef6bbc43a62123a3e
#
_cell.length_a   1.000
_cell.length_b   1.000
_cell.length_c   1.000
_cell.angle_alpha   90.00
_cell.angle_beta   90.00
_cell.angle_gamma   90.00
#
_symmetry.space_group_name_H-M   'P 1'
#
loop_
_entity.id
_entity.type
_entity.pdbx_description
1 polymer ?
#
loop_
_entity_poly.entity_id
_entity_poly.type
_entity_poly.pdbx_seq_one_letter_code
_entity_poly.pdbx_strand_id
1 'polypeptide(L)'
;MDWIELIIHTTTEGSDEVSSLLMEAGASGTMIEDRADIPDPAKSHGIWEIIDPNLPDSMPEDVLVHAWLEPADSFPVRLEQIRSALALLSAGESRFGSLRLETRSVNDEAWKDVWKKYYKPFHASRHLIIKPTWEECTPEPEDKIIEIDPGMAFGSGTHETTSMCLSLLEDVIEGGESVIDVGTGSGILAIGAALFGAGNVLAIDIDPDAVRVADENVKHNRVNGIVAVRQGNLLDHVDTVCDICVANIISDVIIAFAAPLKEHIKPGGLFICSGIVSSRAEEVRKALESAPYEILRHEKKGEWTAFLARRND
;
A
#
# COMPACT_ATOMS: atom_id res chain seq x y z
N MET A 1 -18.28 -16.11 3.81
CA MET A 1 -19.31 -15.59 4.76
C MET A 1 -20.20 -14.65 3.99
N ASP A 2 -21.49 -14.58 4.33
CA ASP A 2 -22.34 -13.58 3.69
C ASP A 2 -22.23 -12.29 4.49
N TRP A 3 -22.15 -11.16 3.76
CA TRP A 3 -22.14 -9.82 4.35
C TRP A 3 -23.37 -9.05 3.92
N ILE A 4 -23.77 -8.08 4.69
CA ILE A 4 -24.81 -7.13 4.29
C ILE A 4 -24.13 -5.80 4.05
N GLU A 5 -24.16 -5.36 2.81
CA GLU A 5 -23.71 -4.04 2.40
C GLU A 5 -24.82 -3.03 2.65
N LEU A 6 -24.47 -1.96 3.31
CA LEU A 6 -25.28 -0.76 3.47
C LEU A 6 -24.72 0.30 2.54
N ILE A 7 -25.57 0.96 1.77
CA ILE A 7 -25.20 2.06 0.87
C ILE A 7 -26.07 3.27 1.26
N ILE A 8 -25.41 4.36 1.64
CA ILE A 8 -26.10 5.59 2.02
C ILE A 8 -25.73 6.69 1.03
N HIS A 9 -26.75 7.28 0.44
CA HIS A 9 -26.61 8.43 -0.46
C HIS A 9 -26.50 9.72 0.35
N THR A 10 -25.42 10.45 0.17
CA THR A 10 -25.16 11.69 0.90
C THR A 10 -24.47 12.74 0.01
N THR A 11 -23.82 13.71 0.61
CA THR A 11 -23.03 14.75 -0.03
C THR A 11 -21.58 14.64 0.46
N THR A 12 -20.64 15.33 -0.21
CA THR A 12 -19.24 15.43 0.28
C THR A 12 -19.18 15.94 1.73
N GLU A 13 -20.01 16.93 2.08
CA GLU A 13 -20.04 17.47 3.45
C GLU A 13 -20.66 16.49 4.48
N GLY A 14 -21.49 15.54 4.02
CA GLY A 14 -22.17 14.57 4.88
C GLY A 14 -21.45 13.24 5.02
N SER A 15 -20.41 12.99 4.23
CA SER A 15 -19.75 11.68 4.16
C SER A 15 -19.10 11.26 5.48
N ASP A 16 -18.48 12.19 6.18
CA ASP A 16 -17.80 11.93 7.45
C ASP A 16 -18.79 11.58 8.57
N GLU A 17 -19.89 12.32 8.68
CA GLU A 17 -20.95 12.06 9.66
C GLU A 17 -21.64 10.72 9.41
N VAL A 18 -21.91 10.40 8.13
CA VAL A 18 -22.50 9.12 7.75
C VAL A 18 -21.52 7.97 8.03
N SER A 19 -20.23 8.15 7.73
CA SER A 19 -19.19 7.17 8.05
C SER A 19 -19.11 6.90 9.54
N SER A 20 -19.09 7.95 10.36
CA SER A 20 -19.04 7.85 11.82
C SER A 20 -20.25 7.10 12.38
N LEU A 21 -21.46 7.42 11.87
CA LEU A 21 -22.69 6.74 12.25
C LEU A 21 -22.64 5.24 11.94
N LEU A 22 -22.12 4.84 10.78
CA LEU A 22 -22.00 3.44 10.39
C LEU A 22 -20.96 2.69 11.23
N MET A 23 -19.84 3.34 11.55
CA MET A 23 -18.83 2.79 12.45
C MET A 23 -19.39 2.57 13.87
N GLU A 24 -20.14 3.54 14.40
CA GLU A 24 -20.83 3.40 15.70
C GLU A 24 -21.86 2.27 15.71
N ALA A 25 -22.50 2.01 14.57
CA ALA A 25 -23.41 0.89 14.39
C ALA A 25 -22.69 -0.47 14.25
N GLY A 26 -21.36 -0.48 14.29
CA GLY A 26 -20.55 -1.69 14.32
C GLY A 26 -20.04 -2.14 12.95
N ALA A 27 -19.95 -1.25 11.97
CA ALA A 27 -19.23 -1.52 10.74
C ALA A 27 -17.72 -1.59 11.01
N SER A 28 -17.02 -2.52 10.35
CA SER A 28 -15.56 -2.67 10.47
C SER A 28 -14.79 -1.62 9.70
N GLY A 29 -15.45 -0.93 8.77
CA GLY A 29 -14.90 0.13 7.93
C GLY A 29 -15.97 0.68 7.00
N THR A 30 -15.66 1.84 6.39
CA THR A 30 -16.50 2.47 5.38
C THR A 30 -15.68 2.75 4.12
N MET A 31 -16.36 2.78 2.96
CA MET A 31 -15.80 3.22 1.68
C MET A 31 -16.65 4.38 1.17
N ILE A 32 -16.02 5.44 0.72
CA ILE A 32 -16.69 6.61 0.18
C ILE A 32 -16.43 6.66 -1.33
N GLU A 33 -17.51 6.79 -2.12
CA GLU A 33 -17.44 7.10 -3.53
C GLU A 33 -17.87 8.56 -3.73
N ASP A 34 -16.89 9.43 -3.95
CA ASP A 34 -17.12 10.87 -4.19
C ASP A 34 -16.40 11.28 -5.48
N ARG A 35 -17.11 11.92 -6.39
CA ARG A 35 -16.51 12.50 -7.61
C ARG A 35 -15.50 13.60 -7.30
N ALA A 36 -15.64 14.27 -6.16
CA ALA A 36 -14.72 15.31 -5.74
C ALA A 36 -13.32 14.78 -5.42
N ASP A 37 -13.21 13.47 -5.12
CA ASP A 37 -11.93 12.81 -4.85
C ASP A 37 -11.16 12.44 -6.13
N ILE A 38 -11.77 12.58 -7.31
CA ILE A 38 -11.08 12.33 -8.57
C ILE A 38 -10.10 13.47 -8.81
N PRO A 39 -8.78 13.20 -8.88
CA PRO A 39 -7.79 14.21 -9.17
C PRO A 39 -8.05 14.88 -10.52
N ASP A 40 -7.94 16.21 -10.58
CA ASP A 40 -8.02 16.96 -11.83
C ASP A 40 -6.81 16.61 -12.73
N PRO A 41 -7.01 15.97 -13.88
CA PRO A 41 -5.91 15.58 -14.78
C PRO A 41 -5.02 16.76 -15.20
N ALA A 42 -5.57 17.99 -15.18
CA ALA A 42 -4.82 19.21 -15.51
C ALA A 42 -3.91 19.68 -14.35
N LYS A 43 -4.12 19.19 -13.14
CA LYS A 43 -3.35 19.53 -11.93
C LYS A 43 -2.49 18.40 -11.40
N SER A 44 -2.71 17.17 -11.87
CA SER A 44 -1.89 16.02 -11.49
C SER A 44 -0.53 16.13 -12.19
N HIS A 45 0.53 16.38 -11.42
CA HIS A 45 1.91 16.44 -11.91
C HIS A 45 2.63 15.09 -11.80
N GLY A 46 1.89 14.00 -11.60
CA GLY A 46 2.41 12.65 -11.46
C GLY A 46 2.10 11.76 -12.66
N ILE A 47 3.12 11.16 -13.25
CA ILE A 47 3.06 10.30 -14.45
C ILE A 47 2.29 8.97 -14.21
N TRP A 48 1.76 8.74 -13.00
CA TRP A 48 1.37 7.41 -12.52
C TRP A 48 -0.13 7.21 -12.25
N GLU A 49 -0.95 8.23 -12.35
CA GLU A 49 -2.40 8.11 -12.25
C GLU A 49 -3.00 7.97 -13.65
N ILE A 50 -3.08 6.74 -14.16
CA ILE A 50 -3.96 6.43 -15.29
C ILE A 50 -5.39 6.45 -14.74
N ILE A 51 -5.97 7.63 -14.66
CA ILE A 51 -7.40 7.78 -14.38
C ILE A 51 -8.11 7.43 -15.68
N ASP A 52 -8.99 6.42 -15.64
CA ASP A 52 -9.88 6.16 -16.77
C ASP A 52 -10.63 7.46 -17.09
N PRO A 53 -10.49 8.03 -18.30
CA PRO A 53 -11.17 9.26 -18.68
C PRO A 53 -12.70 9.20 -18.53
N ASN A 54 -13.26 7.97 -18.52
CA ASN A 54 -14.69 7.73 -18.36
C ASN A 54 -15.10 7.49 -16.89
N LEU A 55 -14.14 7.45 -15.95
CA LEU A 55 -14.43 7.23 -14.54
C LEU A 55 -15.43 8.24 -13.98
N PRO A 56 -15.33 9.57 -14.24
CA PRO A 56 -16.30 10.53 -13.77
C PRO A 56 -17.71 10.26 -14.27
N ASP A 57 -17.85 9.77 -15.50
CA ASP A 57 -19.17 9.48 -16.11
C ASP A 57 -19.79 8.18 -15.59
N SER A 58 -18.97 7.28 -15.03
CA SER A 58 -19.42 6.01 -14.46
C SER A 58 -19.77 6.11 -12.96
N MET A 59 -19.34 7.16 -12.29
CA MET A 59 -19.64 7.38 -10.87
C MET A 59 -21.04 7.98 -10.66
N PRO A 60 -21.72 7.61 -9.55
CA PRO A 60 -23.04 8.17 -9.21
C PRO A 60 -22.95 9.69 -8.98
N GLU A 61 -24.09 10.38 -9.17
CA GLU A 61 -24.19 11.83 -8.92
C GLU A 61 -24.13 12.16 -7.43
N ASP A 62 -24.76 11.30 -6.60
CA ASP A 62 -24.69 11.39 -5.14
C ASP A 62 -23.35 10.82 -4.65
N VAL A 63 -22.86 11.32 -3.53
CA VAL A 63 -21.79 10.66 -2.77
C VAL A 63 -22.36 9.42 -2.10
N LEU A 64 -21.71 8.28 -2.27
CA LEU A 64 -22.11 7.02 -1.66
C LEU A 64 -21.17 6.65 -0.53
N VAL A 65 -21.73 6.35 0.63
CA VAL A 65 -20.98 5.77 1.75
C VAL A 65 -21.41 4.31 1.91
N HIS A 66 -20.45 3.41 1.72
CA HIS A 66 -20.63 1.98 1.83
C HIS A 66 -20.12 1.49 3.18
N ALA A 67 -20.81 0.53 3.78
CA ALA A 67 -20.37 -0.18 4.97
C ALA A 67 -20.83 -1.64 4.92
N TRP A 68 -20.10 -2.51 5.61
CA TRP A 68 -20.42 -3.94 5.63
C TRP A 68 -20.63 -4.40 7.06
N LEU A 69 -21.75 -5.10 7.27
CA LEU A 69 -22.12 -5.70 8.56
C LEU A 69 -22.28 -7.21 8.41
N GLU A 70 -21.85 -7.94 9.45
CA GLU A 70 -22.10 -9.36 9.51
C GLU A 70 -23.61 -9.64 9.67
N PRO A 71 -24.16 -10.64 8.97
CA PRO A 71 -25.54 -11.08 9.14
C PRO A 71 -25.67 -11.83 10.47
N ALA A 72 -25.90 -11.10 11.55
CA ALA A 72 -26.16 -11.63 12.87
C ALA A 72 -27.64 -11.44 13.25
N ASP A 73 -28.13 -12.16 14.26
CA ASP A 73 -29.49 -12.01 14.80
C ASP A 73 -29.78 -10.56 15.24
N SER A 74 -28.74 -9.79 15.56
CA SER A 74 -28.84 -8.37 15.93
C SER A 74 -28.97 -7.42 14.71
N PHE A 75 -28.80 -7.90 13.48
CA PHE A 75 -28.80 -7.05 12.28
C PHE A 75 -30.11 -6.23 12.13
N PRO A 76 -31.34 -6.78 12.30
CA PRO A 76 -32.55 -5.99 12.18
C PRO A 76 -32.62 -4.83 13.17
N VAL A 77 -32.13 -5.03 14.39
CA VAL A 77 -32.06 -3.99 15.42
C VAL A 77 -31.08 -2.90 15.05
N ARG A 78 -29.88 -3.29 14.58
CA ARG A 78 -28.85 -2.34 14.10
C ARG A 78 -29.35 -1.52 12.91
N LEU A 79 -30.01 -2.18 11.95
CA LEU A 79 -30.57 -1.51 10.78
C LEU A 79 -31.61 -0.45 11.18
N GLU A 80 -32.46 -0.73 12.16
CA GLU A 80 -33.45 0.22 12.65
C GLU A 80 -32.80 1.39 13.41
N GLN A 81 -31.74 1.13 14.17
CA GLN A 81 -30.93 2.18 14.80
C GLN A 81 -30.30 3.11 13.75
N ILE A 82 -29.71 2.55 12.68
CA ILE A 82 -29.16 3.32 11.57
C ILE A 82 -30.25 4.17 10.90
N ARG A 83 -31.40 3.59 10.59
CA ARG A 83 -32.53 4.33 10.00
C ARG A 83 -32.99 5.49 10.88
N SER A 84 -33.09 5.25 12.17
CA SER A 84 -33.48 6.28 13.14
C SER A 84 -32.48 7.41 13.23
N ALA A 85 -31.17 7.08 13.22
CA ALA A 85 -30.11 8.06 13.23
C ALA A 85 -30.05 8.89 11.94
N LEU A 86 -30.22 8.26 10.77
CA LEU A 86 -30.33 8.96 9.49
C LEU A 86 -31.52 9.89 9.42
N ALA A 87 -32.68 9.47 9.98
CA ALA A 87 -33.87 10.31 10.06
C ALA A 87 -33.63 11.55 10.94
N LEU A 88 -32.87 11.42 12.02
CA LEU A 88 -32.49 12.57 12.87
C LEU A 88 -31.56 13.53 12.13
N LEU A 89 -30.58 13.02 11.37
CA LEU A 89 -29.70 13.85 10.54
C LEU A 89 -30.50 14.58 9.45
N SER A 90 -31.45 13.91 8.80
CA SER A 90 -32.32 14.49 7.77
C SER A 90 -33.22 15.61 8.30
N ALA A 91 -33.66 15.53 9.56
CA ALA A 91 -34.52 16.54 10.16
C ALA A 91 -33.77 17.84 10.52
N GLY A 92 -32.43 17.79 10.60
CA GLY A 92 -31.62 18.91 11.07
C GLY A 92 -31.12 19.85 9.98
N GLU A 93 -30.64 19.32 8.86
CA GLU A 93 -29.96 20.12 7.83
C GLU A 93 -30.01 19.47 6.44
N SER A 94 -30.30 20.28 5.42
CA SER A 94 -30.34 19.84 4.01
C SER A 94 -28.96 19.51 3.42
N ARG A 95 -27.86 19.83 4.12
CA ARG A 95 -26.47 19.60 3.67
C ARG A 95 -26.11 18.12 3.53
N PHE A 96 -26.85 17.22 4.18
CA PHE A 96 -26.57 15.78 4.13
C PHE A 96 -27.15 15.06 2.92
N GLY A 97 -27.87 15.74 2.04
CA GLY A 97 -28.48 15.14 0.84
C GLY A 97 -29.71 14.28 1.19
N SER A 98 -29.94 13.22 0.40
CA SER A 98 -31.15 12.39 0.54
C SER A 98 -31.13 11.44 1.72
N LEU A 99 -29.97 11.05 2.22
CA LEU A 99 -29.74 10.02 3.24
C LEU A 99 -30.49 8.71 2.96
N ARG A 100 -30.72 8.41 1.67
CA ARG A 100 -31.38 7.18 1.24
C ARG A 100 -30.48 6.00 1.57
N LEU A 101 -31.03 5.02 2.29
CA LEU A 101 -30.35 3.79 2.65
C LEU A 101 -30.80 2.65 1.74
N GLU A 102 -29.84 2.02 1.09
CA GLU A 102 -29.98 0.75 0.38
C GLU A 102 -29.29 -0.37 1.15
N THR A 103 -29.82 -1.58 1.05
CA THR A 103 -29.20 -2.77 1.64
C THR A 103 -29.06 -3.84 0.56
N ARG A 104 -27.90 -4.47 0.47
CA ARG A 104 -27.65 -5.59 -0.44
C ARG A 104 -27.01 -6.74 0.33
N SER A 105 -27.47 -7.96 0.04
CA SER A 105 -26.75 -9.14 0.51
C SER A 105 -25.58 -9.37 -0.43
N VAL A 106 -24.38 -9.38 0.10
CA VAL A 106 -23.14 -9.57 -0.68
C VAL A 106 -22.50 -10.87 -0.21
N ASN A 107 -22.35 -11.80 -1.13
CA ASN A 107 -21.57 -13.00 -0.88
C ASN A 107 -20.07 -12.65 -1.00
N ASP A 108 -19.24 -13.15 -0.10
CA ASP A 108 -17.78 -13.00 -0.10
C ASP A 108 -17.15 -13.22 -1.50
N GLU A 109 -17.70 -14.14 -2.29
CA GLU A 109 -17.22 -14.43 -3.65
C GLU A 109 -17.53 -13.30 -4.63
N ALA A 110 -18.69 -12.64 -4.51
CA ALA A 110 -19.07 -11.54 -5.38
C ALA A 110 -18.26 -10.26 -5.05
N TRP A 111 -17.91 -10.05 -3.79
CA TRP A 111 -17.10 -8.91 -3.36
C TRP A 111 -15.64 -9.00 -3.81
N LYS A 112 -15.08 -10.20 -3.79
CA LYS A 112 -13.74 -10.48 -4.31
C LYS A 112 -13.58 -10.10 -5.79
N ASP A 113 -14.68 -10.02 -6.54
CA ASP A 113 -14.64 -9.73 -7.98
C ASP A 113 -14.91 -8.26 -8.33
N VAL A 114 -15.57 -7.49 -7.45
CA VAL A 114 -15.89 -6.08 -7.74
C VAL A 114 -14.64 -5.20 -7.69
N TRP A 115 -13.81 -5.31 -6.66
CA TRP A 115 -12.57 -4.53 -6.54
C TRP A 115 -11.50 -4.96 -7.56
N LYS A 116 -11.52 -6.21 -8.03
CA LYS A 116 -10.63 -6.69 -9.10
C LYS A 116 -10.74 -5.86 -10.38
N LYS A 117 -11.91 -5.31 -10.68
CA LYS A 117 -12.13 -4.46 -11.86
C LYS A 117 -11.31 -3.16 -11.82
N TYR A 118 -11.00 -2.68 -10.64
CA TYR A 118 -10.28 -1.41 -10.43
C TYR A 118 -8.77 -1.60 -10.32
N TYR A 119 -8.31 -2.85 -10.16
CA TYR A 119 -6.90 -3.14 -10.02
C TYR A 119 -6.31 -3.51 -11.39
N LYS A 120 -5.72 -2.52 -12.05
CA LYS A 120 -5.15 -2.65 -13.39
C LYS A 120 -3.62 -2.70 -13.34
N PRO A 121 -2.96 -3.33 -14.34
CA PRO A 121 -1.51 -3.26 -14.46
C PRO A 121 -1.02 -1.81 -14.53
N PHE A 122 0.08 -1.52 -13.83
CA PHE A 122 0.69 -0.20 -13.84
C PHE A 122 2.21 -0.29 -13.71
N HIS A 123 2.92 0.73 -14.21
CA HIS A 123 4.36 0.86 -14.00
C HIS A 123 4.65 1.39 -12.60
N ALA A 124 5.33 0.60 -11.78
CA ALA A 124 5.77 1.01 -10.44
C ALA A 124 7.14 1.70 -10.46
N SER A 125 7.95 1.39 -11.48
CA SER A 125 9.20 2.08 -11.81
C SER A 125 9.38 2.12 -13.34
N ARG A 126 10.55 2.52 -13.83
CA ARG A 126 10.80 2.72 -15.28
C ARG A 126 10.51 1.48 -16.12
N HIS A 127 10.98 0.31 -15.67
CA HIS A 127 10.84 -0.96 -16.39
C HIS A 127 10.21 -2.05 -15.50
N LEU A 128 9.41 -1.70 -14.50
CA LEU A 128 8.73 -2.66 -13.66
C LEU A 128 7.23 -2.43 -13.67
N ILE A 129 6.51 -3.41 -14.19
CA ILE A 129 5.05 -3.46 -14.17
C ILE A 129 4.61 -4.32 -12.98
N ILE A 130 3.66 -3.82 -12.20
CA ILE A 130 2.93 -4.61 -11.22
C ILE A 130 1.55 -4.89 -11.79
N LYS A 131 1.14 -6.15 -11.75
CA LYS A 131 -0.19 -6.57 -12.18
C LYS A 131 -0.77 -7.64 -11.27
N PRO A 132 -2.10 -7.71 -11.13
CA PRO A 132 -2.75 -8.85 -10.51
C PRO A 132 -2.73 -10.07 -11.44
N THR A 133 -2.94 -11.27 -10.89
CA THR A 133 -2.91 -12.53 -11.65
C THR A 133 -4.00 -12.62 -12.71
N TRP A 134 -5.16 -11.96 -12.52
CA TRP A 134 -6.32 -11.97 -13.43
C TRP A 134 -6.27 -10.94 -14.56
N GLU A 135 -5.27 -10.07 -14.61
CA GLU A 135 -5.13 -9.09 -15.68
C GLU A 135 -4.01 -9.50 -16.64
N GLU A 136 -4.22 -9.24 -17.91
CA GLU A 136 -3.18 -9.36 -18.94
C GLU A 136 -2.53 -8.00 -19.17
N CYS A 137 -1.24 -7.96 -19.47
CA CYS A 137 -0.54 -6.77 -19.89
C CYS A 137 0.36 -7.09 -21.09
N THR A 138 0.67 -6.07 -21.87
CA THR A 138 1.62 -6.18 -22.98
C THR A 138 2.87 -5.41 -22.60
N PRO A 139 3.89 -6.09 -22.04
CA PRO A 139 5.12 -5.43 -21.62
C PRO A 139 5.96 -5.00 -22.83
N GLU A 140 6.75 -3.94 -22.66
CA GLU A 140 7.84 -3.62 -23.57
C GLU A 140 9.02 -4.60 -23.39
N PRO A 141 9.98 -4.68 -24.34
CA PRO A 141 11.05 -5.68 -24.29
C PRO A 141 11.93 -5.61 -23.03
N GLU A 142 12.03 -4.46 -22.38
CA GLU A 142 12.85 -4.25 -21.18
C GLU A 142 12.05 -4.37 -19.88
N ASP A 143 10.70 -4.45 -19.98
CA ASP A 143 9.83 -4.51 -18.82
C ASP A 143 9.95 -5.84 -18.08
N LYS A 144 9.97 -5.73 -16.77
CA LYS A 144 9.85 -6.83 -15.82
C LYS A 144 8.46 -6.80 -15.21
N ILE A 145 7.94 -7.94 -14.87
CA ILE A 145 6.56 -8.04 -14.34
C ILE A 145 6.61 -8.68 -12.94
N ILE A 146 5.96 -8.02 -11.99
CA ILE A 146 5.57 -8.63 -10.71
C ILE A 146 4.09 -8.95 -10.78
N GLU A 147 3.76 -10.22 -10.61
CA GLU A 147 2.38 -10.66 -10.39
C GLU A 147 2.10 -10.71 -8.90
N ILE A 148 1.18 -9.87 -8.44
CA ILE A 148 0.81 -9.81 -7.03
C ILE A 148 -0.67 -9.50 -6.90
N ASP A 149 -1.39 -10.34 -6.17
CA ASP A 149 -2.79 -10.09 -5.90
C ASP A 149 -2.91 -9.23 -4.64
N PRO A 150 -3.62 -8.09 -4.72
CA PRO A 150 -3.92 -7.29 -3.55
C PRO A 150 -4.65 -8.16 -2.53
N GLY A 151 -4.04 -8.32 -1.38
CA GLY A 151 -4.53 -9.15 -0.29
C GLY A 151 -4.52 -8.39 1.03
N MET A 152 -4.65 -9.13 2.14
CA MET A 152 -4.63 -8.57 3.50
C MET A 152 -3.24 -8.09 3.94
N ALA A 153 -2.16 -8.43 3.23
CA ALA A 153 -0.82 -7.95 3.53
C ALA A 153 -0.58 -6.58 2.89
N PHE A 154 0.11 -5.68 3.63
CA PHE A 154 0.54 -4.38 3.14
C PHE A 154 1.54 -4.53 1.99
N GLY A 155 1.49 -3.62 0.99
CA GLY A 155 2.43 -3.61 -0.13
C GLY A 155 1.85 -4.15 -1.43
N SER A 156 0.67 -3.68 -1.84
CA SER A 156 0.08 -3.95 -3.17
C SER A 156 0.84 -3.27 -4.33
N GLY A 157 1.81 -2.41 -4.01
CA GLY A 157 2.61 -1.68 -4.99
C GLY A 157 2.06 -0.33 -5.45
N THR A 158 0.78 -0.05 -5.21
CA THR A 158 0.14 1.22 -5.64
C THR A 158 0.55 2.42 -4.78
N HIS A 159 1.07 2.19 -3.58
CA HIS A 159 1.46 3.27 -2.69
C HIS A 159 2.74 3.97 -3.14
N GLU A 160 2.81 5.30 -2.99
CA GLU A 160 3.95 6.12 -3.41
C GLU A 160 5.28 5.66 -2.81
N THR A 161 5.27 5.23 -1.55
CA THR A 161 6.49 4.76 -0.86
C THR A 161 7.07 3.52 -1.51
N THR A 162 6.22 2.58 -1.95
CA THR A 162 6.64 1.37 -2.64
C THR A 162 7.24 1.69 -3.99
N SER A 163 6.59 2.57 -4.78
CA SER A 163 7.11 2.97 -6.09
C SER A 163 8.44 3.71 -5.98
N MET A 164 8.64 4.57 -4.97
CA MET A 164 9.93 5.23 -4.72
C MET A 164 11.04 4.22 -4.39
N CYS A 165 10.75 3.25 -3.50
CA CYS A 165 11.73 2.19 -3.19
C CYS A 165 12.09 1.35 -4.42
N LEU A 166 11.09 0.95 -5.22
CA LEU A 166 11.33 0.17 -6.45
C LEU A 166 12.13 0.96 -7.48
N SER A 167 11.83 2.26 -7.66
CA SER A 167 12.61 3.13 -8.55
C SER A 167 14.07 3.26 -8.09
N LEU A 168 14.29 3.42 -6.78
CA LEU A 168 15.64 3.50 -6.23
C LEU A 168 16.39 2.17 -6.37
N LEU A 169 15.73 1.02 -6.14
CA LEU A 169 16.32 -0.31 -6.35
C LEU A 169 16.70 -0.52 -7.82
N GLU A 170 15.83 -0.13 -8.76
CA GLU A 170 16.09 -0.22 -10.20
C GLU A 170 17.32 0.59 -10.61
N ASP A 171 17.52 1.76 -9.99
CA ASP A 171 18.63 2.65 -10.30
C ASP A 171 19.98 2.19 -9.73
N VAL A 172 19.99 1.37 -8.66
CA VAL A 172 21.23 1.02 -7.95
C VAL A 172 21.63 -0.45 -8.06
N ILE A 173 20.74 -1.34 -8.50
CA ILE A 173 21.08 -2.74 -8.74
C ILE A 173 21.71 -2.86 -10.13
N GLU A 174 22.99 -3.24 -10.17
CA GLU A 174 23.77 -3.43 -11.40
C GLU A 174 23.88 -4.92 -11.78
N GLY A 175 23.67 -5.81 -10.81
CA GLY A 175 23.64 -7.26 -10.96
C GLY A 175 24.56 -8.01 -10.00
N GLY A 176 23.97 -8.95 -9.27
CA GLY A 176 24.70 -9.82 -8.33
C GLY A 176 24.76 -9.34 -6.89
N GLU A 177 24.22 -8.17 -6.56
CA GLU A 177 24.22 -7.61 -5.21
C GLU A 177 23.45 -8.50 -4.23
N SER A 178 23.90 -8.50 -2.98
CA SER A 178 23.16 -9.04 -1.85
C SER A 178 22.22 -7.97 -1.29
N VAL A 179 20.93 -8.29 -1.19
CA VAL A 179 19.89 -7.35 -0.71
C VAL A 179 19.22 -7.89 0.55
N ILE A 180 18.91 -7.01 1.50
CA ILE A 180 18.03 -7.31 2.62
C ILE A 180 16.83 -6.37 2.55
N ASP A 181 15.62 -6.95 2.55
CA ASP A 181 14.34 -6.25 2.60
C ASP A 181 13.73 -6.39 4.00
N VAL A 182 13.69 -5.29 4.75
CA VAL A 182 13.26 -5.24 6.15
C VAL A 182 11.84 -4.70 6.25
N GLY A 183 10.94 -5.50 6.84
CA GLY A 183 9.51 -5.24 6.82
C GLY A 183 8.94 -5.52 5.43
N THR A 184 9.21 -6.72 4.92
CA THR A 184 8.95 -7.06 3.51
C THR A 184 7.48 -7.06 3.13
N GLY A 185 6.56 -7.22 4.08
CA GLY A 185 5.12 -7.25 3.84
C GLY A 185 4.73 -8.31 2.81
N SER A 186 4.27 -7.89 1.66
CA SER A 186 3.91 -8.76 0.52
C SER A 186 5.10 -9.39 -0.21
N GLY A 187 6.35 -8.99 0.11
CA GLY A 187 7.55 -9.40 -0.60
C GLY A 187 7.86 -8.58 -1.85
N ILE A 188 7.13 -7.54 -2.13
CA ILE A 188 7.18 -6.80 -3.40
C ILE A 188 8.55 -6.18 -3.68
N LEU A 189 9.22 -5.61 -2.67
CA LEU A 189 10.55 -5.00 -2.82
C LEU A 189 11.61 -6.07 -3.03
N ALA A 190 11.53 -7.17 -2.29
CA ALA A 190 12.42 -8.32 -2.44
C ALA A 190 12.29 -8.96 -3.84
N ILE A 191 11.06 -9.12 -4.34
CA ILE A 191 10.78 -9.64 -5.68
C ILE A 191 11.33 -8.67 -6.73
N GLY A 192 11.08 -7.36 -6.58
CA GLY A 192 11.60 -6.31 -7.45
C GLY A 192 13.12 -6.35 -7.51
N ALA A 193 13.80 -6.42 -6.36
CA ALA A 193 15.26 -6.53 -6.29
C ALA A 193 15.80 -7.75 -7.07
N ALA A 194 15.18 -8.92 -6.89
CA ALA A 194 15.56 -10.13 -7.62
C ALA A 194 15.38 -9.98 -9.14
N LEU A 195 14.26 -9.38 -9.57
CA LEU A 195 14.00 -9.12 -11.00
C LEU A 195 14.96 -8.09 -11.60
N PHE A 196 15.41 -7.11 -10.83
CA PHE A 196 16.44 -6.15 -11.28
C PHE A 196 17.81 -6.78 -11.39
N GLY A 197 18.05 -7.95 -10.82
CA GLY A 197 19.29 -8.70 -11.00
C GLY A 197 20.11 -8.92 -9.72
N ALA A 198 19.53 -8.67 -8.54
CA ALA A 198 20.17 -9.02 -7.28
C ALA A 198 20.55 -10.52 -7.25
N GLY A 199 21.73 -10.83 -6.72
CA GLY A 199 22.24 -12.21 -6.66
C GLY A 199 21.61 -13.04 -5.58
N ASN A 200 21.29 -12.43 -4.44
CA ASN A 200 20.53 -13.03 -3.35
C ASN A 200 19.77 -11.95 -2.58
N VAL A 201 18.58 -12.30 -2.09
CA VAL A 201 17.71 -11.39 -1.35
C VAL A 201 17.21 -12.08 -0.10
N LEU A 202 17.36 -11.44 1.05
CA LEU A 202 16.77 -11.88 2.31
C LEU A 202 15.61 -10.94 2.66
N ALA A 203 14.39 -11.45 2.61
CA ALA A 203 13.17 -10.75 2.96
C ALA A 203 12.75 -11.09 4.40
N ILE A 204 12.54 -10.09 5.25
CA ILE A 204 12.26 -10.29 6.67
C ILE A 204 11.01 -9.51 7.06
N ASP A 205 10.13 -10.16 7.84
CA ASP A 205 9.00 -9.51 8.48
C ASP A 205 8.79 -10.08 9.90
N ILE A 206 8.25 -9.26 10.78
CA ILE A 206 7.90 -9.69 12.14
C ILE A 206 6.57 -10.46 12.14
N ASP A 207 5.67 -10.12 11.23
CA ASP A 207 4.35 -10.71 11.11
C ASP A 207 4.41 -12.06 10.36
N PRO A 208 4.02 -13.18 11.01
CA PRO A 208 4.00 -14.48 10.36
C PRO A 208 3.06 -14.55 9.15
N ASP A 209 1.98 -13.76 9.11
CA ASP A 209 1.10 -13.71 7.96
C ASP A 209 1.74 -13.00 6.77
N ALA A 210 2.46 -11.90 7.01
CA ALA A 210 3.27 -11.24 5.98
C ALA A 210 4.34 -12.20 5.42
N VAL A 211 5.06 -12.92 6.28
CA VAL A 211 6.05 -13.93 5.88
C VAL A 211 5.44 -15.00 4.97
N ARG A 212 4.26 -15.52 5.32
CA ARG A 212 3.55 -16.51 4.50
C ARG A 212 3.18 -15.93 3.13
N VAL A 213 2.60 -14.72 3.11
CA VAL A 213 2.20 -14.05 1.86
C VAL A 213 3.41 -13.74 0.99
N ALA A 214 4.50 -13.24 1.57
CA ALA A 214 5.74 -12.98 0.84
C ALA A 214 6.32 -14.26 0.21
N ASP A 215 6.35 -15.37 0.94
CA ASP A 215 6.84 -16.65 0.44
C ASP A 215 5.97 -17.19 -0.71
N GLU A 216 4.64 -17.04 -0.63
CA GLU A 216 3.71 -17.38 -1.70
C GLU A 216 3.97 -16.51 -2.95
N ASN A 217 4.11 -15.19 -2.80
CA ASN A 217 4.40 -14.27 -3.89
C ASN A 217 5.77 -14.50 -4.54
N VAL A 218 6.78 -14.76 -3.74
CA VAL A 218 8.15 -15.12 -4.22
C VAL A 218 8.11 -16.37 -5.09
N LYS A 219 7.38 -17.41 -4.67
CA LYS A 219 7.19 -18.63 -5.46
C LYS A 219 6.39 -18.38 -6.74
N HIS A 220 5.31 -17.58 -6.63
CA HIS A 220 4.47 -17.23 -7.77
C HIS A 220 5.27 -16.52 -8.86
N ASN A 221 6.10 -15.56 -8.46
CA ASN A 221 6.99 -14.82 -9.36
C ASN A 221 8.28 -15.57 -9.76
N ARG A 222 8.44 -16.84 -9.32
CA ARG A 222 9.54 -17.74 -9.68
C ARG A 222 10.93 -17.21 -9.31
N VAL A 223 11.02 -16.41 -8.26
CA VAL A 223 12.28 -15.86 -7.74
C VAL A 223 12.75 -16.54 -6.45
N ASN A 224 12.13 -17.66 -6.06
CA ASN A 224 12.47 -18.42 -4.85
C ASN A 224 13.89 -19.05 -4.88
N GLY A 225 14.58 -19.04 -6.00
CA GLY A 225 16.01 -19.38 -6.09
C GLY A 225 16.94 -18.23 -5.68
N ILE A 226 16.42 -17.01 -5.58
CA ILE A 226 17.17 -15.77 -5.28
C ILE A 226 16.68 -15.20 -3.95
N VAL A 227 15.37 -15.19 -3.70
CA VAL A 227 14.73 -14.61 -2.52
C VAL A 227 14.46 -15.67 -1.47
N ALA A 228 14.98 -15.46 -0.28
CA ALA A 228 14.65 -16.23 0.92
C ALA A 228 13.79 -15.38 1.86
N VAL A 229 12.64 -15.89 2.30
CA VAL A 229 11.75 -15.20 3.22
C VAL A 229 11.91 -15.78 4.62
N ARG A 230 11.96 -14.92 5.63
CA ARG A 230 12.20 -15.33 7.02
C ARG A 230 11.40 -14.46 7.99
N GLN A 231 10.85 -15.07 9.04
CA GLN A 231 10.31 -14.33 10.17
C GLN A 231 11.43 -13.78 11.04
N GLY A 232 11.36 -12.51 11.42
CA GLY A 232 12.32 -11.85 12.29
C GLY A 232 11.91 -10.43 12.65
N ASN A 233 12.41 -9.94 13.77
CA ASN A 233 12.23 -8.55 14.18
C ASN A 233 13.42 -7.75 13.67
N LEU A 234 13.22 -6.95 12.62
CA LEU A 234 14.28 -6.22 11.90
C LEU A 234 15.44 -7.19 11.52
N LEU A 235 16.64 -6.93 12.01
CA LEU A 235 17.83 -7.76 11.75
C LEU A 235 18.26 -8.62 12.95
N ASP A 236 17.39 -8.85 13.90
CA ASP A 236 17.68 -9.75 15.02
C ASP A 236 18.07 -11.16 14.51
N HIS A 237 19.23 -11.66 14.95
CA HIS A 237 19.78 -12.95 14.51
C HIS A 237 20.07 -13.05 12.99
N VAL A 238 20.35 -11.94 12.34
CA VAL A 238 20.85 -11.88 10.95
C VAL A 238 22.36 -11.65 11.00
N ASP A 239 23.12 -12.67 10.62
CA ASP A 239 24.60 -12.57 10.55
C ASP A 239 25.08 -12.11 9.17
N THR A 240 24.15 -11.90 8.22
CA THR A 240 24.49 -11.54 6.83
C THR A 240 24.73 -10.05 6.71
N VAL A 241 25.80 -9.70 5.98
CA VAL A 241 26.11 -8.32 5.57
C VAL A 241 25.77 -8.18 4.10
N CYS A 242 24.96 -7.17 3.75
CA CYS A 242 24.48 -6.95 2.38
C CYS A 242 25.13 -5.75 1.68
N ASP A 243 24.98 -5.71 0.37
CA ASP A 243 25.34 -4.55 -0.46
C ASP A 243 24.27 -3.46 -0.39
N ILE A 244 23.01 -3.87 -0.34
CA ILE A 244 21.86 -2.97 -0.31
C ILE A 244 20.89 -3.44 0.78
N CYS A 245 20.46 -2.54 1.65
CA CYS A 245 19.32 -2.74 2.51
C CYS A 245 18.16 -1.84 2.06
N VAL A 246 16.96 -2.37 2.00
CA VAL A 246 15.74 -1.60 1.74
C VAL A 246 14.75 -1.80 2.87
N ALA A 247 14.07 -0.71 3.28
CA ALA A 247 13.04 -0.74 4.32
C ALA A 247 11.93 0.27 3.99
N ASN A 248 10.71 -0.22 3.78
CA ASN A 248 9.53 0.62 3.62
C ASN A 248 8.65 0.50 4.87
N ILE A 249 9.06 1.17 5.94
CA ILE A 249 8.49 1.05 7.29
C ILE A 249 8.30 2.43 7.93
N ILE A 250 7.64 2.50 9.09
CA ILE A 250 7.35 3.77 9.77
C ILE A 250 8.61 4.49 10.26
N SER A 251 8.56 5.82 10.27
CA SER A 251 9.70 6.70 10.58
C SER A 251 10.37 6.41 11.92
N ASP A 252 9.60 6.08 12.97
CA ASP A 252 10.16 5.79 14.31
C ASP A 252 11.07 4.57 14.30
N VAL A 253 10.69 3.55 13.55
CA VAL A 253 11.49 2.34 13.41
C VAL A 253 12.75 2.62 12.61
N ILE A 254 12.65 3.38 11.50
CA ILE A 254 13.83 3.79 10.70
C ILE A 254 14.83 4.56 11.56
N ILE A 255 14.38 5.54 12.36
CA ILE A 255 15.22 6.34 13.24
C ILE A 255 15.97 5.46 14.26
N ALA A 256 15.24 4.54 14.90
CA ALA A 256 15.84 3.63 15.88
C ALA A 256 16.80 2.61 15.23
N PHE A 257 16.52 2.22 14.00
CA PHE A 257 17.21 1.18 13.26
C PHE A 257 18.47 1.68 12.53
N ALA A 258 18.55 2.97 12.17
CA ALA A 258 19.64 3.54 11.36
C ALA A 258 21.03 3.26 11.92
N ALA A 259 21.24 3.44 13.23
CA ALA A 259 22.55 3.25 13.83
C ALA A 259 22.99 1.78 13.90
N PRO A 260 22.15 0.81 14.37
CA PRO A 260 22.53 -0.62 14.37
C PRO A 260 22.64 -1.21 12.97
N LEU A 261 21.91 -0.69 11.97
CA LEU A 261 21.92 -1.20 10.60
C LEU A 261 23.32 -1.23 9.96
N LYS A 262 24.23 -0.35 10.38
CA LYS A 262 25.62 -0.32 9.86
C LYS A 262 26.34 -1.68 9.97
N GLU A 263 26.02 -2.49 10.95
CA GLU A 263 26.65 -3.81 11.11
C GLU A 263 26.23 -4.81 10.03
N HIS A 264 25.11 -4.52 9.32
CA HIS A 264 24.51 -5.40 8.31
C HIS A 264 24.62 -4.89 6.87
N ILE A 265 25.23 -3.72 6.66
CA ILE A 265 25.52 -3.18 5.33
C ILE A 265 27.04 -3.10 5.17
N LYS A 266 27.60 -3.51 4.03
CA LYS A 266 29.03 -3.39 3.72
C LYS A 266 29.48 -1.92 3.76
N PRO A 267 30.74 -1.60 4.08
CA PRO A 267 31.30 -0.27 3.80
C PRO A 267 31.07 0.13 2.33
N GLY A 268 30.54 1.34 2.10
CA GLY A 268 30.13 1.81 0.79
C GLY A 268 28.79 1.26 0.29
N GLY A 269 28.17 0.31 0.99
CA GLY A 269 26.87 -0.24 0.64
C GLY A 269 25.72 0.77 0.89
N LEU A 270 24.55 0.45 0.39
CA LEU A 270 23.42 1.37 0.27
C LEU A 270 22.28 1.04 1.22
N PHE A 271 21.63 2.07 1.72
CA PHE A 271 20.39 1.98 2.46
C PHE A 271 19.28 2.79 1.75
N ILE A 272 18.20 2.13 1.39
CA ILE A 272 16.99 2.73 0.83
C ILE A 272 15.92 2.66 1.92
N CYS A 273 15.34 3.80 2.29
CA CYS A 273 14.24 3.82 3.25
C CYS A 273 13.09 4.73 2.80
N SER A 274 11.86 4.28 3.04
CA SER A 274 10.61 4.99 2.80
C SER A 274 9.56 4.58 3.83
N GLY A 275 8.28 4.97 3.63
CA GLY A 275 7.26 4.90 4.67
C GLY A 275 7.31 6.12 5.60
N ILE A 276 7.94 7.20 5.13
CA ILE A 276 8.23 8.42 5.88
C ILE A 276 7.27 9.51 5.41
N VAL A 277 6.39 9.99 6.30
CA VAL A 277 5.60 11.20 6.00
C VAL A 277 6.53 12.42 5.93
N SER A 278 6.31 13.31 4.95
CA SER A 278 7.21 14.44 4.66
C SER A 278 7.44 15.36 5.85
N SER A 279 6.49 15.45 6.78
CA SER A 279 6.64 16.24 8.02
C SER A 279 7.73 15.68 8.95
N ARG A 280 8.05 14.37 8.84
CA ARG A 280 9.09 13.69 9.64
C ARG A 280 10.40 13.45 8.89
N ALA A 281 10.48 13.89 7.62
CA ALA A 281 11.66 13.68 6.77
C ALA A 281 12.95 14.21 7.41
N GLU A 282 12.88 15.38 8.08
CA GLU A 282 14.04 16.00 8.71
C GLU A 282 14.53 15.24 9.95
N GLU A 283 13.64 14.57 10.69
CA GLU A 283 14.01 13.72 11.82
C GLU A 283 14.77 12.48 11.33
N VAL A 284 14.25 11.84 10.27
CA VAL A 284 14.92 10.68 9.64
C VAL A 284 16.26 11.08 9.04
N ARG A 285 16.34 12.22 8.35
CA ARG A 285 17.59 12.78 7.81
C ARG A 285 18.65 12.87 8.91
N LYS A 286 18.33 13.53 10.03
CA LYS A 286 19.24 13.68 11.16
C LYS A 286 19.69 12.37 11.76
N ALA A 287 18.79 11.37 11.84
CA ALA A 287 19.13 10.05 12.33
C ALA A 287 20.13 9.34 11.39
N LEU A 288 19.95 9.44 10.07
CA LEU A 288 20.87 8.90 9.09
C LEU A 288 22.25 9.61 9.14
N GLU A 289 22.27 10.94 9.20
CA GLU A 289 23.50 11.73 9.28
C GLU A 289 24.26 11.55 10.61
N SER A 290 23.52 11.26 11.70
CA SER A 290 24.10 10.94 13.02
C SER A 290 24.66 9.51 13.09
N ALA A 291 24.15 8.61 12.27
CA ALA A 291 24.73 7.31 11.95
C ALA A 291 25.72 7.48 10.75
N PRO A 292 26.55 6.49 10.44
CA PRO A 292 27.59 6.66 9.41
C PRO A 292 27.01 6.58 7.97
N TYR A 293 26.00 7.41 7.65
CA TYR A 293 25.39 7.44 6.31
C TYR A 293 25.51 8.81 5.67
N GLU A 294 25.90 8.80 4.39
CA GLU A 294 25.82 9.95 3.48
C GLU A 294 24.53 9.86 2.68
N ILE A 295 23.69 10.88 2.71
CA ILE A 295 22.45 10.92 1.92
C ILE A 295 22.82 11.27 0.47
N LEU A 296 22.58 10.33 -0.45
CA LEU A 296 22.84 10.50 -1.88
C LEU A 296 21.62 11.09 -2.61
N ARG A 297 20.42 10.66 -2.23
CA ARG A 297 19.16 11.14 -2.81
C ARG A 297 18.09 11.31 -1.74
N HIS A 298 17.22 12.26 -1.99
CA HIS A 298 16.00 12.51 -1.22
C HIS A 298 14.87 12.71 -2.21
N GLU A 299 13.93 11.79 -2.24
CA GLU A 299 12.78 11.82 -3.13
C GLU A 299 11.51 12.12 -2.33
N LYS A 300 10.60 12.86 -2.96
CA LYS A 300 9.30 13.20 -2.38
C LYS A 300 8.21 12.95 -3.42
N LYS A 301 7.14 12.24 -3.00
CA LYS A 301 5.95 12.00 -3.80
C LYS A 301 4.72 12.18 -2.91
N GLY A 302 3.86 13.15 -3.25
CA GLY A 302 2.75 13.53 -2.38
C GLY A 302 3.21 13.93 -0.98
N GLU A 303 2.66 13.27 0.02
CA GLU A 303 3.02 13.46 1.44
C GLU A 303 4.13 12.53 1.92
N TRP A 304 4.70 11.71 1.04
CA TRP A 304 5.68 10.69 1.37
C TRP A 304 7.08 11.03 0.88
N THR A 305 8.06 10.46 1.58
CA THR A 305 9.49 10.69 1.34
C THR A 305 10.24 9.36 1.34
N ALA A 306 11.27 9.30 0.47
CA ALA A 306 12.27 8.24 0.47
C ALA A 306 13.69 8.82 0.50
N PHE A 307 14.60 8.08 1.11
CA PHE A 307 16.03 8.39 1.10
C PHE A 307 16.82 7.22 0.50
N LEU A 308 17.82 7.56 -0.29
CA LEU A 308 18.94 6.70 -0.64
C LEU A 308 20.18 7.22 0.07
N ALA A 309 20.76 6.40 0.92
CA ALA A 309 21.94 6.75 1.71
C ALA A 309 23.04 5.72 1.50
N ARG A 310 24.30 6.14 1.56
CA ARG A 310 25.48 5.28 1.49
C ARG A 310 26.09 5.16 2.86
N ARG A 311 26.44 3.93 3.28
CA ARG A 311 27.24 3.71 4.47
C ARG A 311 28.67 4.23 4.24
N ASN A 312 29.09 5.17 5.07
CA ASN A 312 30.50 5.58 5.18
C ASN A 312 31.28 4.56 6.02
N ASP A 313 32.61 4.55 5.86
CA ASP A 313 33.50 3.66 6.61
C ASP A 313 33.48 3.90 8.13
#